data_283b3b92a7066a4e7ab6a6cb9183014f
#
_entry.id   283b3b92a7066a4e7ab6a6cb9183014f
#
_cell.length_a   1.000
_cell.length_b   1.000
_cell.length_c   1.000
_cell.angle_alpha   90.00
_cell.angle_beta   90.00
_cell.angle_gamma   90.00
#
_symmetry.space_group_name_H-M   'P 1'
#
loop_
_entity.id
_entity.type
_entity.pdbx_description
1 polymer ?
#
loop_
_entity_poly.entity_id
_entity_poly.type
_entity_poly.pdbx_seq_one_letter_code
_entity_poly.pdbx_strand_id
1 'polypeptide(L)'
;MKSLSIYTLTRNQSIEHISKLERQLSGRKFPLKIRTWEWGSMRALAAQLEMHMQEVYSLRFFYSFQIPRLGKEFDLLQIKDNHIVNIELKSGVVSDQAIRKQLIQNRYYLSVLGRPIQSYTYISSQNRLVRLTHHDHIVDADWERLCEDLQKEGTNYEGNIEDLFRAELYLISPITDPVRFLKKEYFLTSQQRDIEKKILRDIYVKQSGCFWFSGIPGTGKTLLLYDIAMKLSVRHRICMVHCEENGEKWRILHERLQRIDFLADEQIRIEKKSGSQNSGQDKGPDSSRDYEQRKQFNCEEKKAGTQIPLEKYRGILVDEAHLLSKDKIERLLELSKEQPVIFSSDSEDVISSEEMDKENIKKLENQTDIKVFRLTNRIRTNAELSTFIQNMMHLPPRKNSRGYPHIFVVYANDDVEAENLLSDYIKQGYQWVEREESEMQEAQADLKMQAVRDMDKIVLLLDERYYYDEEGYLRAACFMKNGSSYVRKIFHRLNHARESIALVVKNNEKVYNTLLDLL
;
A
#
# COMPACT_ATOMS: atom_id res chain seq x y z
N MET A 1 23.77 -2.90 -0.54
CA MET A 1 24.61 -1.82 -1.08
C MET A 1 25.38 -1.14 0.06
N LYS A 2 26.70 -0.84 -0.14
CA LYS A 2 27.57 -0.19 0.85
C LYS A 2 27.83 1.28 0.52
N SER A 3 28.22 2.08 1.52
CA SER A 3 28.59 3.47 1.35
C SER A 3 29.96 3.64 0.69
N LEU A 4 30.15 4.72 -0.03
CA LEU A 4 31.38 5.05 -0.78
C LEU A 4 31.87 6.46 -0.39
N SER A 5 33.19 6.68 -0.51
CA SER A 5 33.72 8.04 -0.40
C SER A 5 33.32 8.88 -1.62
N ILE A 6 32.76 10.07 -1.38
CA ILE A 6 32.47 11.03 -2.45
C ILE A 6 33.72 11.41 -3.22
N TYR A 7 34.86 11.45 -2.55
CA TYR A 7 36.16 11.72 -3.15
C TYR A 7 36.51 10.71 -4.25
N THR A 8 36.27 9.40 -4.00
CA THR A 8 36.50 8.35 -4.97
C THR A 8 35.62 8.50 -6.22
N LEU A 9 34.34 8.91 -6.05
CA LEU A 9 33.39 9.07 -7.14
C LEU A 9 33.60 10.34 -7.99
N THR A 10 34.36 11.32 -7.49
CA THR A 10 34.49 12.64 -8.13
C THR A 10 35.86 12.88 -8.78
N ARG A 11 36.77 11.92 -8.69
CA ARG A 11 38.08 12.03 -9.35
C ARG A 11 37.96 12.01 -10.88
N ASN A 12 39.01 12.50 -11.57
CA ASN A 12 39.02 12.67 -13.02
C ASN A 12 39.10 11.32 -13.75
N GLN A 13 37.96 10.73 -14.04
CA GLN A 13 37.81 9.46 -14.74
C GLN A 13 36.64 9.55 -15.74
N SER A 14 36.52 8.57 -16.64
CA SER A 14 35.35 8.47 -17.48
C SER A 14 34.14 7.98 -16.67
N ILE A 15 32.93 8.40 -17.07
CA ILE A 15 31.68 7.95 -16.42
C ILE A 15 31.55 6.43 -16.41
N GLU A 16 32.04 5.76 -17.45
CA GLU A 16 32.04 4.30 -17.55
C GLU A 16 32.93 3.65 -16.47
N HIS A 17 34.13 4.20 -16.25
CA HIS A 17 35.03 3.72 -15.21
C HIS A 17 34.45 3.98 -13.81
N ILE A 18 33.83 5.13 -13.59
CA ILE A 18 33.18 5.46 -12.32
C ILE A 18 32.01 4.51 -12.05
N SER A 19 31.19 4.19 -13.07
CA SER A 19 30.09 3.24 -12.94
C SER A 19 30.56 1.83 -12.59
N LYS A 20 31.68 1.38 -13.17
CA LYS A 20 32.30 0.09 -12.82
C LYS A 20 32.86 0.10 -11.39
N LEU A 21 33.58 1.16 -11.04
CA LEU A 21 34.16 1.34 -9.71
C LEU A 21 33.06 1.43 -8.62
N GLU A 22 32.01 2.22 -8.87
CA GLU A 22 30.85 2.33 -7.99
C GLU A 22 30.24 0.95 -7.71
N ARG A 23 29.94 0.19 -8.76
CA ARG A 23 29.37 -1.15 -8.65
C ARG A 23 30.25 -2.09 -7.84
N GLN A 24 31.55 -2.08 -8.10
CA GLN A 24 32.51 -2.95 -7.39
C GLN A 24 32.59 -2.64 -5.90
N LEU A 25 32.67 -1.36 -5.55
CA LEU A 25 32.82 -0.88 -4.17
C LEU A 25 31.52 -0.91 -3.39
N SER A 26 30.39 -0.52 -4.02
CA SER A 26 29.07 -0.53 -3.37
C SER A 26 28.46 -1.92 -3.23
N GLY A 27 28.92 -2.90 -4.02
CA GLY A 27 28.31 -4.22 -4.09
C GLY A 27 26.93 -4.23 -4.78
N ARG A 28 26.61 -3.23 -5.58
CA ARG A 28 25.34 -3.15 -6.33
C ARG A 28 25.22 -4.28 -7.36
N LYS A 29 24.04 -4.90 -7.44
CA LYS A 29 23.81 -6.01 -8.40
C LYS A 29 23.90 -5.58 -9.86
N PHE A 30 23.34 -4.42 -10.19
CA PHE A 30 23.28 -3.88 -11.53
C PHE A 30 24.09 -2.58 -11.62
N PRO A 31 24.74 -2.29 -12.77
CA PRO A 31 25.46 -1.04 -12.94
C PRO A 31 24.50 0.15 -12.90
N LEU A 32 24.91 1.22 -12.21
CA LEU A 32 24.18 2.47 -12.17
C LEU A 32 24.41 3.24 -13.47
N LYS A 33 23.33 3.75 -14.07
CA LYS A 33 23.42 4.67 -15.20
C LYS A 33 23.63 6.10 -14.67
N ILE A 34 24.89 6.47 -14.46
CA ILE A 34 25.26 7.81 -13.99
C ILE A 34 25.02 8.82 -15.13
N ARG A 35 24.26 9.87 -14.84
CA ARG A 35 23.99 10.94 -15.80
C ARG A 35 25.11 11.98 -15.74
N THR A 36 25.52 12.52 -16.89
CA THR A 36 26.61 13.50 -16.98
C THR A 36 26.40 14.72 -16.09
N TRP A 37 25.18 15.24 -16.03
CA TRP A 37 24.83 16.39 -15.20
C TRP A 37 24.89 16.09 -13.70
N GLU A 38 24.51 14.89 -13.32
CA GLU A 38 24.50 14.42 -11.92
C GLU A 38 25.93 14.28 -11.41
N TRP A 39 26.79 13.65 -12.22
CA TRP A 39 28.21 13.55 -11.92
C TRP A 39 28.89 14.94 -11.86
N GLY A 40 28.54 15.85 -12.80
CA GLY A 40 29.02 17.22 -12.77
C GLY A 40 28.63 17.97 -11.49
N SER A 41 27.37 17.82 -11.06
CA SER A 41 26.87 18.42 -9.82
C SER A 41 27.57 17.85 -8.58
N MET A 42 27.83 16.54 -8.57
CA MET A 42 28.55 15.86 -7.46
C MET A 42 30.01 16.32 -7.39
N ARG A 43 30.68 16.52 -8.54
CA ARG A 43 32.05 17.08 -8.59
C ARG A 43 32.08 18.52 -8.06
N ALA A 44 31.11 19.34 -8.47
CA ALA A 44 30.99 20.72 -7.99
C ALA A 44 30.77 20.76 -6.47
N LEU A 45 29.90 19.90 -5.93
CA LEU A 45 29.70 19.74 -4.49
C LEU A 45 30.99 19.35 -3.77
N ALA A 46 31.72 18.34 -4.28
CA ALA A 46 32.97 17.88 -3.68
C ALA A 46 34.04 19.01 -3.68
N ALA A 47 34.14 19.80 -4.75
CA ALA A 47 35.05 20.94 -4.83
C ALA A 47 34.70 22.03 -3.80
N GLN A 48 33.41 22.30 -3.57
CA GLN A 48 32.99 23.21 -2.50
C GLN A 48 33.35 22.67 -1.11
N LEU A 49 33.09 21.39 -0.85
CA LEU A 49 33.47 20.76 0.42
C LEU A 49 34.98 20.82 0.68
N GLU A 50 35.83 20.62 -0.37
CA GLU A 50 37.28 20.72 -0.27
C GLU A 50 37.77 22.14 0.12
N MET A 51 36.98 23.19 -0.15
CA MET A 51 37.29 24.55 0.26
C MET A 51 36.99 24.82 1.75
N HIS A 52 36.04 24.09 2.33
CA HIS A 52 35.52 24.34 3.68
C HIS A 52 35.92 23.27 4.70
N MET A 53 36.47 22.12 4.27
CA MET A 53 36.92 21.05 5.17
C MET A 53 38.12 20.29 4.62
N GLN A 54 38.98 19.80 5.48
CA GLN A 54 40.24 19.11 5.09
C GLN A 54 40.01 17.64 4.76
N GLU A 55 39.05 16.95 5.39
CA GLU A 55 38.91 15.50 5.35
C GLU A 55 37.74 15.02 4.47
N VAL A 56 37.55 15.63 3.30
CA VAL A 56 36.47 15.24 2.34
C VAL A 56 36.59 13.76 1.92
N TYR A 57 37.82 13.22 1.90
CA TYR A 57 38.07 11.81 1.55
C TYR A 57 37.48 10.82 2.57
N SER A 58 37.26 11.26 3.81
CA SER A 58 36.66 10.42 4.87
C SER A 58 35.13 10.36 4.79
N LEU A 59 34.51 11.30 4.08
CA LEU A 59 33.05 11.36 3.94
C LEU A 59 32.53 10.18 3.12
N ARG A 60 31.63 9.42 3.71
CA ARG A 60 31.01 8.24 3.08
C ARG A 60 29.53 8.45 2.86
N PHE A 61 29.10 8.17 1.62
CA PHE A 61 27.71 8.29 1.21
C PHE A 61 27.21 7.01 0.52
N PHE A 62 25.95 6.73 0.70
CA PHE A 62 25.20 5.85 -0.19
C PHE A 62 24.78 6.71 -1.38
N TYR A 63 25.32 6.43 -2.56
CA TYR A 63 25.09 7.20 -3.78
C TYR A 63 23.94 6.60 -4.57
N SER A 64 22.99 7.45 -5.02
CA SER A 64 21.82 7.06 -5.82
C SER A 64 21.13 5.81 -5.24
N PHE A 65 20.86 5.86 -3.92
CA PHE A 65 20.17 4.77 -3.24
C PHE A 65 18.67 4.86 -3.50
N GLN A 66 18.12 3.78 -4.01
CA GLN A 66 16.69 3.64 -4.23
C GLN A 66 16.09 2.67 -3.22
N ILE A 67 15.09 3.13 -2.44
CA ILE A 67 14.38 2.23 -1.52
C ILE A 67 13.70 1.13 -2.34
N PRO A 68 13.98 -0.15 -2.04
CA PRO A 68 13.38 -1.26 -2.76
C PRO A 68 11.85 -1.15 -2.78
N ARG A 69 11.23 -1.45 -3.93
CA ARG A 69 9.77 -1.46 -4.18
C ARG A 69 9.06 -0.11 -4.12
N LEU A 70 9.62 0.90 -3.44
CA LEU A 70 8.97 2.22 -3.33
C LEU A 70 9.39 3.19 -4.45
N GLY A 71 10.50 2.91 -5.14
CA GLY A 71 11.00 3.75 -6.22
C GLY A 71 11.45 5.14 -5.75
N LYS A 72 11.65 5.35 -4.45
CA LYS A 72 12.18 6.58 -3.89
C LYS A 72 13.69 6.54 -3.92
N GLU A 73 14.29 7.52 -4.57
CA GLU A 73 15.74 7.67 -4.73
C GLU A 73 16.25 8.82 -3.87
N PHE A 74 17.47 8.64 -3.35
CA PHE A 74 18.28 9.65 -2.66
C PHE A 74 19.60 9.79 -3.39
N ASP A 75 19.98 11.01 -3.77
CA ASP A 75 21.21 11.24 -4.53
C ASP A 75 22.44 10.94 -3.68
N LEU A 76 22.58 11.57 -2.52
CA LEU A 76 23.65 11.34 -1.56
C LEU A 76 23.08 11.21 -0.13
N LEU A 77 23.32 10.08 0.50
CA LEU A 77 22.80 9.80 1.83
C LEU A 77 23.93 9.33 2.75
N GLN A 78 24.26 10.13 3.77
CA GLN A 78 25.14 9.73 4.86
C GLN A 78 24.30 9.25 6.04
N ILE A 79 24.61 8.06 6.55
CA ILE A 79 23.92 7.48 7.71
C ILE A 79 24.98 7.17 8.77
N LYS A 80 24.86 7.81 9.92
CA LYS A 80 25.60 7.48 11.13
C LYS A 80 24.65 6.93 12.20
N ASP A 81 25.21 6.37 13.25
CA ASP A 81 24.44 5.78 14.36
C ASP A 81 23.49 6.78 15.05
N ASN A 82 23.85 8.05 15.07
CA ASN A 82 23.16 9.13 15.80
C ASN A 82 22.50 10.20 14.91
N HIS A 83 22.76 10.25 13.58
CA HIS A 83 22.14 11.21 12.68
C HIS A 83 22.23 10.80 11.21
N ILE A 84 21.49 11.51 10.35
CA ILE A 84 21.40 11.30 8.92
C ILE A 84 21.57 12.64 8.21
N VAL A 85 22.40 12.68 7.16
CA VAL A 85 22.50 13.82 6.24
C VAL A 85 22.09 13.36 4.84
N ASN A 86 21.07 14.01 4.28
CA ASN A 86 20.58 13.80 2.92
C ASN A 86 20.89 15.02 2.07
N ILE A 87 21.56 14.83 0.92
CA ILE A 87 21.88 15.91 -0.04
C ILE A 87 21.31 15.52 -1.40
N GLU A 88 20.42 16.35 -1.92
CA GLU A 88 19.88 16.24 -3.27
C GLU A 88 20.68 17.12 -4.24
N LEU A 89 20.92 16.63 -5.44
CA LEU A 89 21.69 17.32 -6.47
C LEU A 89 20.76 17.86 -7.58
N LYS A 90 20.95 19.11 -7.95
CA LYS A 90 20.26 19.76 -9.07
C LYS A 90 21.27 20.47 -9.97
N SER A 91 21.14 20.27 -11.28
CA SER A 91 22.01 20.94 -12.26
C SER A 91 21.43 22.26 -12.78
N GLY A 92 20.12 22.43 -12.73
CA GLY A 92 19.40 23.60 -13.24
C GLY A 92 18.58 24.31 -12.15
N VAL A 93 17.98 25.44 -12.52
CA VAL A 93 17.14 26.23 -11.61
C VAL A 93 15.86 25.45 -11.26
N VAL A 94 15.60 25.31 -9.97
CA VAL A 94 14.41 24.65 -9.42
C VAL A 94 13.77 25.57 -8.40
N SER A 95 12.43 25.65 -8.39
CA SER A 95 11.72 26.50 -7.41
C SER A 95 11.86 25.95 -5.98
N ASP A 96 11.94 26.85 -5.01
CA ASP A 96 12.01 26.48 -3.58
C ASP A 96 10.82 25.64 -3.14
N GLN A 97 9.65 25.83 -3.77
CA GLN A 97 8.46 25.00 -3.50
C GLN A 97 8.66 23.54 -3.94
N ALA A 98 9.30 23.32 -5.09
CA ALA A 98 9.60 21.97 -5.57
C ALA A 98 10.66 21.29 -4.70
N ILE A 99 11.71 22.02 -4.31
CA ILE A 99 12.75 21.57 -3.38
C ILE A 99 12.12 21.21 -2.03
N ARG A 100 11.32 22.10 -1.47
CA ARG A 100 10.60 21.89 -0.21
C ARG A 100 9.80 20.57 -0.24
N LYS A 101 9.01 20.37 -1.28
CA LYS A 101 8.21 19.16 -1.44
C LYS A 101 9.07 17.89 -1.49
N GLN A 102 10.18 17.93 -2.21
CA GLN A 102 11.12 16.81 -2.31
C GLN A 102 11.78 16.51 -0.96
N LEU A 103 12.29 17.52 -0.26
CA LEU A 103 12.99 17.33 1.02
C LEU A 103 12.05 16.89 2.15
N ILE A 104 10.80 17.37 2.18
CA ILE A 104 9.77 16.86 3.11
C ILE A 104 9.50 15.38 2.84
N GLN A 105 9.37 14.99 1.58
CA GLN A 105 9.20 13.59 1.21
C GLN A 105 10.41 12.74 1.62
N ASN A 106 11.63 13.24 1.39
CA ASN A 106 12.85 12.54 1.80
C ASN A 106 12.89 12.34 3.31
N ARG A 107 12.62 13.39 4.07
CA ARG A 107 12.59 13.32 5.54
C ARG A 107 11.56 12.29 6.05
N TYR A 108 10.40 12.20 5.43
CA TYR A 108 9.42 11.17 5.76
C TYR A 108 10.00 9.76 5.61
N TYR A 109 10.61 9.44 4.46
CA TYR A 109 11.18 8.12 4.25
C TYR A 109 12.38 7.81 5.16
N LEU A 110 13.14 8.82 5.55
CA LEU A 110 14.28 8.67 6.44
C LEU A 110 13.87 8.59 7.92
N SER A 111 12.69 9.11 8.29
CA SER A 111 12.21 9.16 9.68
C SER A 111 12.02 7.80 10.34
N VAL A 112 11.83 6.73 9.54
CA VAL A 112 11.72 5.35 10.05
C VAL A 112 12.98 4.87 10.77
N LEU A 113 14.12 5.52 10.51
CA LEU A 113 15.39 5.20 11.16
C LEU A 113 15.51 5.78 12.59
N GLY A 114 14.52 6.61 13.02
CA GLY A 114 14.46 7.17 14.38
C GLY A 114 15.62 8.10 14.75
N ARG A 115 16.32 8.67 13.75
CA ARG A 115 17.50 9.52 13.93
C ARG A 115 17.22 10.94 13.47
N PRO A 116 17.87 11.97 14.05
CA PRO A 116 17.82 13.34 13.52
C PRO A 116 18.26 13.41 12.07
N ILE A 117 17.49 14.11 11.23
CA ILE A 117 17.71 14.18 9.78
C ILE A 117 17.99 15.62 9.38
N GLN A 118 19.12 15.83 8.69
CA GLN A 118 19.46 17.10 8.03
C GLN A 118 19.31 16.91 6.53
N SER A 119 18.51 17.76 5.90
CA SER A 119 18.18 17.65 4.49
C SER A 119 18.59 18.89 3.72
N TYR A 120 19.42 18.70 2.71
CA TYR A 120 19.99 19.72 1.86
C TYR A 120 19.66 19.49 0.39
N THR A 121 19.69 20.56 -0.40
CA THR A 121 19.74 20.52 -1.86
C THR A 121 20.86 21.43 -2.36
N TYR A 122 21.72 20.91 -3.21
CA TYR A 122 22.76 21.68 -3.89
C TYR A 122 22.38 21.88 -5.36
N ILE A 123 22.37 23.14 -5.79
CA ILE A 123 22.04 23.56 -7.16
C ILE A 123 23.34 24.03 -7.82
N SER A 124 23.95 23.14 -8.61
CA SER A 124 25.31 23.38 -9.14
C SER A 124 25.41 24.55 -10.13
N SER A 125 24.36 24.83 -10.92
CA SER A 125 24.34 25.97 -11.84
C SER A 125 24.41 27.34 -11.17
N GLN A 126 24.00 27.43 -9.90
CA GLN A 126 23.96 28.66 -9.12
C GLN A 126 24.95 28.67 -7.95
N ASN A 127 25.68 27.58 -7.76
CA ASN A 127 26.46 27.30 -6.53
C ASN A 127 25.66 27.57 -5.26
N ARG A 128 24.36 27.29 -5.28
CA ARG A 128 23.42 27.56 -4.18
C ARG A 128 23.18 26.30 -3.36
N LEU A 129 23.40 26.43 -2.06
CA LEU A 129 23.07 25.39 -1.08
C LEU A 129 21.85 25.82 -0.27
N VAL A 130 20.86 24.97 -0.17
CA VAL A 130 19.66 25.21 0.66
C VAL A 130 19.39 24.05 1.58
N ARG A 131 18.73 24.31 2.70
CA ARG A 131 18.32 23.28 3.66
C ARG A 131 16.85 23.38 4.03
N LEU A 132 16.28 22.26 4.46
CA LEU A 132 14.94 22.20 5.04
C LEU A 132 15.03 22.41 6.56
N THR A 133 14.29 23.39 7.08
CA THR A 133 14.17 23.62 8.53
C THR A 133 13.22 22.64 9.20
N HIS A 134 13.18 22.61 10.53
CA HIS A 134 12.21 21.80 11.30
C HIS A 134 10.75 22.24 11.06
N HIS A 135 10.52 23.49 10.68
CA HIS A 135 9.20 24.04 10.36
C HIS A 135 8.84 23.94 8.87
N ASP A 136 9.54 23.09 8.13
CA ASP A 136 9.27 22.86 6.69
C ASP A 136 9.51 24.08 5.78
N HIS A 137 10.39 24.98 6.15
CA HIS A 137 10.79 26.08 5.28
C HIS A 137 12.14 25.79 4.61
N ILE A 138 12.29 26.26 3.37
CA ILE A 138 13.57 26.28 2.68
C ILE A 138 14.29 27.57 3.04
N VAL A 139 15.53 27.45 3.45
CA VAL A 139 16.44 28.57 3.72
C VAL A 139 17.79 28.30 3.05
N ASP A 140 18.47 29.35 2.64
CA ASP A 140 19.85 29.22 2.16
C ASP A 140 20.72 28.71 3.33
N ALA A 141 21.69 27.88 3.01
CA ALA A 141 22.58 27.25 3.97
C ALA A 141 24.02 27.62 3.69
N ASP A 142 24.80 27.85 4.78
CA ASP A 142 26.21 28.06 4.70
C ASP A 142 26.96 26.74 4.54
N TRP A 143 28.10 26.78 3.89
CA TRP A 143 28.93 25.60 3.67
C TRP A 143 29.51 25.06 4.99
N GLU A 144 29.87 25.93 5.90
CA GLU A 144 30.33 25.59 7.24
C GLU A 144 29.31 24.74 7.99
N ARG A 145 28.04 25.11 7.89
CA ARG A 145 26.95 24.34 8.51
C ARG A 145 26.80 22.94 7.92
N LEU A 146 26.90 22.80 6.60
CA LEU A 146 26.89 21.48 5.96
C LEU A 146 28.08 20.65 6.41
N CYS A 147 29.29 21.25 6.45
CA CYS A 147 30.50 20.57 6.91
C CYS A 147 30.39 20.11 8.37
N GLU A 148 29.85 20.96 9.28
CA GLU A 148 29.57 20.58 10.67
C GLU A 148 28.63 19.38 10.75
N ASP A 149 27.52 19.39 10.00
CA ASP A 149 26.56 18.27 9.99
C ASP A 149 27.18 16.98 9.42
N LEU A 150 28.06 17.06 8.41
CA LEU A 150 28.74 15.91 7.82
C LEU A 150 29.85 15.35 8.73
N GLN A 151 30.55 16.21 9.46
CA GLN A 151 31.64 15.84 10.38
C GLN A 151 31.18 15.49 11.78
N LYS A 152 29.91 15.76 12.11
CA LYS A 152 29.35 15.45 13.43
C LYS A 152 29.76 14.05 13.88
N GLU A 153 30.20 13.94 15.13
CA GLU A 153 30.60 12.66 15.73
C GLU A 153 29.54 11.58 15.55
N GLY A 154 29.99 10.36 15.31
CA GLY A 154 29.14 9.19 15.11
C GLY A 154 29.79 8.18 14.17
N THR A 155 29.41 6.92 14.32
CA THR A 155 29.92 5.81 13.51
C THR A 155 29.14 5.67 12.22
N ASN A 156 29.83 5.64 11.07
CA ASN A 156 29.19 5.38 9.78
C ASN A 156 28.53 4.00 9.76
N TYR A 157 27.34 3.92 9.19
CA TYR A 157 26.70 2.63 8.97
C TYR A 157 27.43 1.86 7.86
N GLU A 158 27.99 0.71 8.20
CA GLU A 158 28.77 -0.16 7.28
C GLU A 158 27.97 -1.35 6.74
N GLY A 159 26.75 -1.58 7.23
CA GLY A 159 25.88 -2.66 6.80
C GLY A 159 25.28 -2.44 5.41
N ASN A 160 24.45 -3.40 4.97
CA ASN A 160 23.68 -3.24 3.76
C ASN A 160 22.52 -2.25 4.00
N ILE A 161 22.54 -1.10 3.31
CA ILE A 161 21.50 -0.07 3.49
C ILE A 161 20.07 -0.59 3.23
N GLU A 162 19.91 -1.59 2.36
CA GLU A 162 18.60 -2.18 2.06
C GLU A 162 17.94 -2.78 3.30
N ASP A 163 18.74 -3.24 4.27
CA ASP A 163 18.23 -3.83 5.52
C ASP A 163 17.60 -2.78 6.46
N LEU A 164 17.98 -1.51 6.31
CA LEU A 164 17.42 -0.39 7.05
C LEU A 164 16.07 0.09 6.51
N PHE A 165 15.80 -0.15 5.21
CA PHE A 165 14.65 0.40 4.50
C PHE A 165 13.73 -0.71 3.99
N ARG A 166 13.07 -1.40 4.91
CA ARG A 166 12.05 -2.38 4.55
C ARG A 166 10.77 -1.66 4.11
N ALA A 167 10.19 -2.10 3.00
CA ALA A 167 8.97 -1.50 2.45
C ALA A 167 7.80 -1.49 3.44
N GLU A 168 7.75 -2.49 4.31
CA GLU A 168 6.73 -2.69 5.34
C GLU A 168 6.67 -1.53 6.36
N LEU A 169 7.80 -0.85 6.61
CA LEU A 169 7.86 0.29 7.53
C LEU A 169 7.08 1.52 7.03
N TYR A 170 6.76 1.57 5.75
CA TYR A 170 6.08 2.70 5.10
C TYR A 170 4.60 2.44 4.81
N LEU A 171 4.10 1.27 5.21
CA LEU A 171 2.74 0.88 4.89
C LEU A 171 1.75 1.56 5.83
N ILE A 172 0.93 2.41 5.27
CA ILE A 172 -0.24 2.98 5.92
C ILE A 172 -1.46 2.51 5.16
N SER A 173 -2.41 1.93 5.87
CA SER A 173 -3.71 1.57 5.34
C SER A 173 -4.77 2.53 5.89
N PRO A 174 -5.65 3.09 5.05
CA PRO A 174 -6.76 3.90 5.53
C PRO A 174 -7.63 3.18 6.57
N ILE A 175 -7.75 1.86 6.43
CA ILE A 175 -8.61 1.03 7.27
C ILE A 175 -7.92 0.65 8.58
N THR A 176 -6.63 0.27 8.54
CA THR A 176 -5.90 -0.17 9.74
C THR A 176 -5.24 0.96 10.51
N ASP A 177 -4.87 2.06 9.81
CA ASP A 177 -4.20 3.24 10.37
C ASP A 177 -4.92 4.55 10.01
N PRO A 178 -6.23 4.69 10.31
CA PRO A 178 -7.03 5.83 9.86
C PRO A 178 -6.48 7.18 10.36
N VAL A 179 -5.90 7.22 11.55
CA VAL A 179 -5.35 8.46 12.13
C VAL A 179 -4.14 8.96 11.35
N ARG A 180 -3.19 8.09 11.03
CA ARG A 180 -2.01 8.44 10.23
C ARG A 180 -2.39 8.78 8.81
N PHE A 181 -3.37 8.04 8.24
CA PHE A 181 -3.91 8.32 6.92
C PHE A 181 -4.54 9.72 6.86
N LEU A 182 -5.39 10.09 7.81
CA LEU A 182 -6.05 11.41 7.89
C LEU A 182 -5.04 12.55 8.08
N LYS A 183 -3.93 12.31 8.79
CA LYS A 183 -2.80 13.25 8.91
C LYS A 183 -1.95 13.33 7.64
N LYS A 184 -2.28 12.56 6.61
CA LYS A 184 -1.50 12.46 5.36
C LYS A 184 -0.05 12.01 5.58
N GLU A 185 0.18 11.17 6.57
CA GLU A 185 1.48 10.56 6.87
C GLU A 185 1.79 9.39 5.94
N TYR A 186 1.51 9.53 4.64
CA TYR A 186 1.79 8.53 3.62
C TYR A 186 2.20 9.20 2.30
N PHE A 187 2.84 8.44 1.44
CA PHE A 187 3.15 8.86 0.08
C PHE A 187 2.75 7.77 -0.92
N LEU A 188 2.08 8.20 -1.97
CA LEU A 188 1.82 7.32 -3.10
C LEU A 188 3.13 7.03 -3.84
N THR A 189 3.29 5.81 -4.33
CA THR A 189 4.38 5.44 -5.24
C THR A 189 4.30 6.25 -6.53
N SER A 190 5.36 6.25 -7.32
CA SER A 190 5.36 6.95 -8.62
C SER A 190 4.24 6.44 -9.53
N GLN A 191 4.04 5.11 -9.59
CA GLN A 191 2.97 4.49 -10.36
C GLN A 191 1.58 4.91 -9.88
N GLN A 192 1.33 4.85 -8.57
CA GLN A 192 0.06 5.28 -7.97
C GLN A 192 -0.24 6.76 -8.26
N ARG A 193 0.77 7.63 -8.12
CA ARG A 193 0.64 9.07 -8.44
C ARG A 193 0.32 9.34 -9.90
N ASP A 194 0.91 8.59 -10.81
CA ASP A 194 0.65 8.76 -12.24
C ASP A 194 -0.76 8.30 -12.61
N ILE A 195 -1.23 7.21 -12.02
CA ILE A 195 -2.63 6.75 -12.18
C ILE A 195 -3.59 7.79 -11.61
N GLU A 196 -3.36 8.23 -10.38
CA GLU A 196 -4.16 9.25 -9.72
C GLU A 196 -4.30 10.53 -10.56
N LYS A 197 -3.18 11.09 -11.03
CA LYS A 197 -3.16 12.30 -11.86
C LYS A 197 -3.97 12.12 -13.15
N LYS A 198 -3.86 10.95 -13.80
CA LYS A 198 -4.61 10.65 -15.01
C LYS A 198 -6.10 10.60 -14.74
N ILE A 199 -6.52 9.88 -13.69
CA ILE A 199 -7.93 9.75 -13.29
C ILE A 199 -8.51 11.13 -12.95
N LEU A 200 -7.87 11.87 -12.05
CA LEU A 200 -8.36 13.19 -11.62
C LEU A 200 -8.43 14.19 -12.77
N ARG A 201 -7.42 14.23 -13.65
CA ARG A 201 -7.45 15.10 -14.84
C ARG A 201 -8.64 14.78 -15.73
N ASP A 202 -8.91 13.51 -15.97
CA ASP A 202 -10.00 13.09 -16.84
C ASP A 202 -11.37 13.38 -16.22
N ILE A 203 -11.51 13.19 -14.90
CA ILE A 203 -12.72 13.54 -14.16
C ILE A 203 -12.96 15.04 -14.18
N TYR A 204 -11.93 15.88 -13.99
CA TYR A 204 -12.09 17.34 -14.01
C TYR A 204 -12.50 17.87 -15.40
N VAL A 205 -12.11 17.20 -16.46
CA VAL A 205 -12.48 17.59 -17.84
C VAL A 205 -13.87 17.10 -18.23
N LYS A 206 -14.17 15.82 -17.96
CA LYS A 206 -15.39 15.17 -18.46
C LYS A 206 -16.55 15.14 -17.47
N GLN A 207 -16.27 15.25 -16.17
CA GLN A 207 -17.23 15.13 -15.05
C GLN A 207 -17.99 13.79 -15.00
N SER A 208 -17.66 12.84 -15.85
CA SER A 208 -18.21 11.49 -15.91
C SER A 208 -17.14 10.52 -16.41
N GLY A 209 -17.44 9.23 -16.40
CA GLY A 209 -16.61 8.19 -16.95
C GLY A 209 -16.37 7.03 -16.01
N CYS A 210 -15.93 5.93 -16.58
CA CYS A 210 -15.59 4.71 -15.85
C CYS A 210 -14.08 4.54 -15.81
N PHE A 211 -13.57 4.33 -14.60
CA PHE A 211 -12.15 4.09 -14.34
C PHE A 211 -12.01 2.80 -13.53
N TRP A 212 -11.06 1.99 -13.91
CA TRP A 212 -10.77 0.76 -13.20
C TRP A 212 -9.28 0.58 -12.99
N PHE A 213 -8.86 0.37 -11.77
CA PHE A 213 -7.50 -0.06 -11.51
C PHE A 213 -7.48 -1.41 -10.81
N SER A 214 -6.72 -2.31 -11.41
CA SER A 214 -6.50 -3.65 -10.91
C SER A 214 -5.06 -3.82 -10.43
N GLY A 215 -4.85 -4.75 -9.55
CA GLY A 215 -3.52 -5.10 -9.08
C GLY A 215 -3.57 -6.25 -8.10
N ILE A 216 -2.45 -6.91 -7.96
CA ILE A 216 -2.30 -7.99 -6.99
C ILE A 216 -2.44 -7.45 -5.55
N PRO A 217 -2.79 -8.31 -4.58
CA PRO A 217 -2.82 -7.93 -3.17
C PRO A 217 -1.53 -7.25 -2.71
N GLY A 218 -1.65 -6.22 -1.88
CA GLY A 218 -0.49 -5.47 -1.36
C GLY A 218 0.09 -4.40 -2.29
N THR A 219 -0.52 -4.11 -3.44
CA THR A 219 -0.11 -2.99 -4.32
C THR A 219 -0.64 -1.62 -3.88
N GLY A 220 -1.45 -1.57 -2.82
CA GLY A 220 -2.01 -0.34 -2.26
C GLY A 220 -3.21 0.23 -3.03
N LYS A 221 -4.04 -0.63 -3.61
CA LYS A 221 -5.29 -0.26 -4.29
C LYS A 221 -6.21 0.57 -3.41
N THR A 222 -6.53 0.07 -2.22
CA THR A 222 -7.37 0.76 -1.23
C THR A 222 -6.79 2.12 -0.85
N LEU A 223 -5.46 2.24 -0.62
CA LEU A 223 -4.82 3.52 -0.33
C LEU A 223 -5.00 4.53 -1.47
N LEU A 224 -4.79 4.08 -2.72
CA LEU A 224 -4.97 4.92 -3.91
C LEU A 224 -6.43 5.37 -4.06
N LEU A 225 -7.38 4.45 -3.86
CA LEU A 225 -8.81 4.73 -3.95
C LEU A 225 -9.23 5.80 -2.94
N TYR A 226 -8.81 5.66 -1.69
CA TYR A 226 -9.09 6.62 -0.62
C TYR A 226 -8.41 7.99 -0.85
N ASP A 227 -7.19 8.02 -1.39
CA ASP A 227 -6.51 9.28 -1.72
C ASP A 227 -7.26 10.05 -2.83
N ILE A 228 -7.73 9.34 -3.87
CA ILE A 228 -8.59 9.91 -4.91
C ILE A 228 -9.90 10.41 -4.29
N ALA A 229 -10.53 9.61 -3.42
CA ALA A 229 -11.77 9.97 -2.72
C ALA A 229 -11.62 11.29 -1.94
N MET A 230 -10.56 11.42 -1.15
CA MET A 230 -10.29 12.65 -0.39
C MET A 230 -10.11 13.87 -1.31
N LYS A 231 -9.46 13.73 -2.46
CA LYS A 231 -9.26 14.83 -3.41
C LYS A 231 -10.55 15.26 -4.09
N LEU A 232 -11.39 14.30 -4.47
CA LEU A 232 -12.71 14.59 -5.05
C LEU A 232 -13.66 15.19 -4.03
N SER A 233 -13.62 14.74 -2.78
CA SER A 233 -14.50 15.21 -1.70
C SER A 233 -14.26 16.66 -1.28
N VAL A 234 -13.14 17.28 -1.65
CA VAL A 234 -12.87 18.70 -1.37
C VAL A 234 -13.96 19.58 -1.96
N ARG A 235 -14.49 19.24 -3.14
CA ARG A 235 -15.48 20.04 -3.87
C ARG A 235 -16.87 19.42 -3.91
N HIS A 236 -16.97 18.10 -3.80
CA HIS A 236 -18.20 17.36 -4.06
C HIS A 236 -18.47 16.33 -2.96
N ARG A 237 -19.75 15.99 -2.77
CA ARG A 237 -20.13 14.84 -1.95
C ARG A 237 -19.97 13.58 -2.80
N ILE A 238 -19.25 12.60 -2.29
CA ILE A 238 -18.95 11.34 -2.97
C ILE A 238 -19.39 10.14 -2.13
N CYS A 239 -19.55 9.00 -2.79
CA CYS A 239 -19.87 7.73 -2.18
C CYS A 239 -18.67 6.80 -2.29
N MET A 240 -18.35 6.08 -1.22
CA MET A 240 -17.38 5.01 -1.20
C MET A 240 -18.07 3.71 -0.78
N VAL A 241 -18.06 2.74 -1.69
CA VAL A 241 -18.68 1.44 -1.50
C VAL A 241 -17.63 0.42 -1.14
N HIS A 242 -17.88 -0.32 -0.08
CA HIS A 242 -17.08 -1.44 0.37
C HIS A 242 -17.86 -2.73 0.24
N CYS A 243 -17.22 -3.72 -0.39
CA CYS A 243 -17.81 -5.03 -0.63
C CYS A 243 -17.46 -6.06 0.46
N GLU A 244 -16.78 -5.65 1.52
CA GLU A 244 -16.46 -6.48 2.69
C GLU A 244 -17.15 -5.95 3.95
N GLU A 245 -17.58 -6.85 4.84
CA GLU A 245 -18.13 -6.51 6.15
C GLU A 245 -17.08 -5.87 7.05
N ASN A 246 -17.14 -4.56 7.30
CA ASN A 246 -16.18 -3.86 8.15
C ASN A 246 -16.74 -2.58 8.80
N GLY A 247 -18.00 -2.56 9.21
CA GLY A 247 -18.70 -1.35 9.70
C GLY A 247 -17.99 -0.54 10.80
N GLU A 248 -17.30 -1.17 11.76
CA GLU A 248 -16.59 -0.44 12.83
C GLU A 248 -15.30 0.23 12.36
N LYS A 249 -14.59 -0.36 11.39
CA LYS A 249 -13.31 0.16 10.90
C LYS A 249 -13.45 1.50 10.18
N TRP A 250 -14.62 1.79 9.61
CA TRP A 250 -14.87 3.05 8.91
C TRP A 250 -15.35 4.18 9.81
N ARG A 251 -15.72 3.90 11.06
CA ARG A 251 -16.28 4.90 11.97
C ARG A 251 -15.37 6.13 12.10
N ILE A 252 -14.10 5.94 12.35
CA ILE A 252 -13.12 7.05 12.48
C ILE A 252 -13.03 7.85 11.18
N LEU A 253 -13.04 7.17 10.03
CA LEU A 253 -13.00 7.83 8.73
C LEU A 253 -14.29 8.57 8.44
N HIS A 254 -15.44 7.97 8.74
CA HIS A 254 -16.75 8.57 8.55
C HIS A 254 -16.95 9.84 9.40
N GLU A 255 -16.51 9.83 10.64
CA GLU A 255 -16.57 11.00 11.53
C GLU A 255 -15.70 12.17 11.04
N ARG A 256 -14.59 11.88 10.38
CA ARG A 256 -13.63 12.89 9.93
C ARG A 256 -13.81 13.33 8.48
N LEU A 257 -14.32 12.47 7.62
CA LEU A 257 -14.50 12.71 6.19
C LEU A 257 -15.98 12.98 5.85
N GLN A 258 -16.53 14.08 6.35
CA GLN A 258 -17.96 14.44 6.29
C GLN A 258 -18.57 14.51 4.87
N ARG A 259 -17.75 14.62 3.82
CA ARG A 259 -18.21 14.66 2.42
C ARG A 259 -18.06 13.32 1.69
N ILE A 260 -17.65 12.28 2.41
CA ILE A 260 -17.55 10.91 1.90
C ILE A 260 -18.56 10.07 2.67
N ASP A 261 -19.57 9.55 1.97
CA ASP A 261 -20.50 8.57 2.54
C ASP A 261 -19.96 7.18 2.29
N PHE A 262 -19.73 6.42 3.37
CA PHE A 262 -19.29 5.04 3.31
C PHE A 262 -20.51 4.12 3.33
N LEU A 263 -20.64 3.28 2.31
CA LEU A 263 -21.75 2.34 2.14
C LEU A 263 -21.24 0.91 2.05
N ALA A 264 -21.98 -0.01 2.66
CA ALA A 264 -21.86 -1.41 2.33
C ALA A 264 -22.53 -1.68 0.96
N ASP A 265 -22.07 -2.69 0.25
CA ASP A 265 -22.61 -3.02 -1.08
C ASP A 265 -24.10 -3.41 -1.05
N GLU A 266 -24.62 -3.94 0.08
CA GLU A 266 -26.02 -4.26 0.29
C GLU A 266 -26.93 -3.04 0.33
N GLN A 267 -26.37 -1.86 0.62
CA GLN A 267 -27.11 -0.58 0.66
C GLN A 267 -27.27 0.03 -0.73
N ILE A 268 -26.72 -0.56 -1.78
CA ILE A 268 -26.89 -0.11 -3.17
C ILE A 268 -28.27 -0.53 -3.66
N ARG A 269 -29.06 0.46 -4.08
CA ARG A 269 -30.37 0.23 -4.67
C ARG A 269 -30.24 -0.26 -6.12
N ILE A 270 -30.82 -1.42 -6.42
CA ILE A 270 -31.01 -1.90 -7.79
C ILE A 270 -32.48 -1.65 -8.16
N GLU A 271 -32.73 -0.72 -9.07
CA GLU A 271 -34.06 -0.56 -9.65
C GLU A 271 -34.30 -1.73 -10.62
N LYS A 272 -35.18 -2.66 -10.24
CA LYS A 272 -35.72 -3.61 -11.22
C LYS A 272 -36.52 -2.81 -12.24
N LYS A 273 -36.18 -2.85 -13.52
CA LYS A 273 -37.02 -2.39 -14.62
C LYS A 273 -38.33 -3.19 -14.58
N SER A 274 -39.28 -2.78 -13.76
CA SER A 274 -40.66 -3.26 -13.83
C SER A 274 -41.33 -2.50 -14.97
N GLY A 275 -41.56 -3.16 -16.09
CA GLY A 275 -42.51 -2.69 -17.06
C GLY A 275 -43.91 -2.76 -16.45
N SER A 276 -44.45 -1.64 -16.06
CA SER A 276 -45.85 -1.22 -16.18
C SER A 276 -46.09 0.09 -15.42
N GLN A 277 -46.72 0.98 -16.10
CA GLN A 277 -47.22 2.26 -15.65
C GLN A 277 -48.18 2.10 -14.47
N ASN A 278 -48.02 2.93 -13.41
CA ASN A 278 -49.17 3.53 -12.76
C ASN A 278 -48.78 4.86 -12.12
N SER A 279 -49.53 5.86 -12.53
CA SER A 279 -49.55 7.26 -12.16
C SER A 279 -49.98 7.46 -10.70
N GLY A 280 -49.28 8.31 -9.95
CA GLY A 280 -49.68 8.74 -8.60
C GLY A 280 -48.89 9.97 -8.15
N GLN A 281 -49.52 11.08 -8.36
CA GLN A 281 -49.35 12.48 -7.91
C GLN A 281 -48.27 12.86 -6.91
N ASP A 282 -47.52 13.80 -7.37
CA ASP A 282 -46.52 14.69 -6.82
C ASP A 282 -47.05 15.61 -5.68
N LYS A 283 -46.35 15.72 -4.57
CA LYS A 283 -46.37 16.86 -3.67
C LYS A 283 -44.94 17.26 -3.34
N GLY A 284 -44.57 18.48 -3.76
CA GLY A 284 -43.25 19.07 -3.63
C GLY A 284 -42.76 19.24 -2.18
N PRO A 285 -41.45 19.35 -1.97
CA PRO A 285 -40.83 19.38 -0.64
C PRO A 285 -40.77 20.80 -0.08
N ASP A 286 -41.23 20.94 1.17
CA ASP A 286 -41.08 22.10 2.03
C ASP A 286 -39.68 22.18 2.63
N SER A 287 -38.95 23.27 2.37
CA SER A 287 -37.51 23.45 2.58
C SER A 287 -37.09 23.81 4.03
N SER A 288 -37.98 23.74 5.01
CA SER A 288 -37.72 24.20 6.38
C SER A 288 -37.52 23.08 7.44
N ARG A 289 -37.67 21.80 7.08
CA ARG A 289 -37.54 20.67 8.02
C ARG A 289 -36.17 19.94 8.01
N ASP A 290 -35.27 20.35 7.13
CA ASP A 290 -34.01 19.64 6.90
C ASP A 290 -32.92 19.89 7.96
N TYR A 291 -33.07 20.90 8.82
CA TYR A 291 -32.00 21.27 9.77
C TYR A 291 -32.10 20.56 11.13
N GLU A 292 -33.28 20.19 11.58
CA GLU A 292 -33.46 19.46 12.86
C GLU A 292 -33.32 17.95 12.71
N GLN A 293 -33.62 17.37 11.56
CA GLN A 293 -33.37 15.95 11.29
C GLN A 293 -31.87 15.58 11.20
N ARG A 294 -30.99 16.56 10.95
CA ARG A 294 -29.53 16.34 10.87
C ARG A 294 -28.87 16.07 12.21
N LYS A 295 -29.48 16.42 13.35
CA LYS A 295 -28.94 16.13 14.69
C LYS A 295 -29.29 14.74 15.24
N GLN A 296 -30.31 14.08 14.70
CA GLN A 296 -30.73 12.75 15.11
C GLN A 296 -30.10 11.60 14.32
N PHE A 297 -29.35 11.90 13.26
CA PHE A 297 -28.66 10.87 12.45
C PHE A 297 -27.30 10.42 13.01
N ASN A 298 -26.90 10.92 14.17
CA ASN A 298 -25.71 10.47 14.89
C ASN A 298 -26.10 9.39 15.87
N CYS A 299 -25.68 8.16 15.60
CA CYS A 299 -25.72 7.00 16.52
C CYS A 299 -27.07 6.32 16.77
N GLU A 300 -27.89 6.09 15.75
CA GLU A 300 -28.83 4.98 15.78
C GLU A 300 -28.39 3.90 14.79
N GLU A 301 -28.35 2.66 15.22
CA GLU A 301 -28.16 1.46 14.41
C GLU A 301 -29.04 1.57 13.15
N LYS A 302 -28.42 1.87 11.98
CA LYS A 302 -29.14 1.83 10.72
C LYS A 302 -29.57 0.40 10.48
N LYS A 303 -30.88 0.14 10.64
CA LYS A 303 -31.52 -1.13 10.29
C LYS A 303 -31.02 -1.58 8.93
N ALA A 304 -30.52 -2.80 8.85
CA ALA A 304 -30.24 -3.48 7.60
C ALA A 304 -31.46 -3.36 6.69
N GLY A 305 -31.31 -2.66 5.53
CA GLY A 305 -32.37 -2.56 4.53
C GLY A 305 -32.67 -1.18 3.92
N THR A 306 -32.07 -0.08 4.39
CA THR A 306 -32.32 1.22 3.74
C THR A 306 -31.44 1.38 2.50
N GLN A 307 -32.04 1.19 1.33
CA GLN A 307 -31.38 1.39 0.04
C GLN A 307 -31.15 2.88 -0.23
N ILE A 308 -29.95 3.26 -0.64
CA ILE A 308 -29.54 4.65 -0.84
C ILE A 308 -29.41 4.94 -2.35
N PRO A 309 -30.04 6.02 -2.86
CA PRO A 309 -29.90 6.43 -4.26
C PRO A 309 -28.48 6.95 -4.50
N LEU A 310 -27.79 6.39 -5.50
CA LEU A 310 -26.41 6.74 -5.85
C LEU A 310 -26.31 8.00 -6.71
N GLU A 311 -27.39 8.42 -7.35
CA GLU A 311 -27.49 9.59 -8.24
C GLU A 311 -27.21 10.91 -7.53
N LYS A 312 -27.39 10.95 -6.21
CA LYS A 312 -27.12 12.15 -5.39
C LYS A 312 -25.62 12.47 -5.23
N TYR A 313 -24.75 11.52 -5.53
CA TYR A 313 -23.30 11.70 -5.40
C TYR A 313 -22.70 12.22 -6.72
N ARG A 314 -21.63 12.98 -6.60
CA ARG A 314 -20.83 13.46 -7.75
C ARG A 314 -19.64 12.58 -8.08
N GLY A 315 -19.60 11.40 -7.51
CA GLY A 315 -18.61 10.36 -7.78
C GLY A 315 -18.83 9.16 -6.89
N ILE A 316 -18.61 8.00 -7.43
CA ILE A 316 -18.76 6.72 -6.75
C ILE A 316 -17.42 5.98 -6.85
N LEU A 317 -16.92 5.52 -5.72
CA LEU A 317 -15.71 4.71 -5.65
C LEU A 317 -16.06 3.37 -5.04
N VAL A 318 -15.56 2.31 -5.62
CA VAL A 318 -15.87 0.93 -5.21
C VAL A 318 -14.59 0.18 -4.92
N ASP A 319 -14.42 -0.26 -3.67
CA ASP A 319 -13.30 -1.10 -3.28
C ASP A 319 -13.71 -2.57 -3.40
N GLU A 320 -12.76 -3.42 -3.84
CA GLU A 320 -12.96 -4.85 -4.10
C GLU A 320 -14.16 -5.14 -5.03
N ALA A 321 -14.23 -4.44 -6.15
CA ALA A 321 -15.37 -4.47 -7.09
C ALA A 321 -15.68 -5.87 -7.66
N HIS A 322 -14.71 -6.79 -7.63
CA HIS A 322 -14.93 -8.18 -8.05
C HIS A 322 -15.88 -8.95 -7.12
N LEU A 323 -16.21 -8.41 -5.95
CA LEU A 323 -17.15 -8.98 -4.98
C LEU A 323 -18.62 -8.57 -5.23
N LEU A 324 -18.84 -7.54 -6.07
CA LEU A 324 -20.19 -7.06 -6.37
C LEU A 324 -20.98 -8.09 -7.19
N SER A 325 -22.30 -8.10 -7.02
CA SER A 325 -23.19 -8.83 -7.93
C SER A 325 -23.21 -8.18 -9.32
N LYS A 326 -23.50 -9.00 -10.32
CA LYS A 326 -23.60 -8.61 -11.73
C LYS A 326 -24.50 -7.39 -11.95
N ASP A 327 -25.69 -7.39 -11.33
CA ASP A 327 -26.67 -6.31 -11.46
C ASP A 327 -26.15 -4.98 -10.89
N LYS A 328 -25.40 -5.05 -9.77
CA LYS A 328 -24.78 -3.87 -9.17
C LYS A 328 -23.69 -3.27 -10.07
N ILE A 329 -22.86 -4.12 -10.70
CA ILE A 329 -21.85 -3.66 -11.66
C ILE A 329 -22.52 -3.01 -12.87
N GLU A 330 -23.55 -3.63 -13.47
CA GLU A 330 -24.28 -3.07 -14.60
C GLU A 330 -24.88 -1.70 -14.24
N ARG A 331 -25.49 -1.58 -13.07
CA ARG A 331 -26.03 -0.30 -12.59
C ARG A 331 -24.95 0.78 -12.44
N LEU A 332 -23.80 0.44 -11.87
CA LEU A 332 -22.68 1.37 -11.72
C LEU A 332 -22.08 1.77 -13.08
N LEU A 333 -22.03 0.86 -14.04
CA LEU A 333 -21.62 1.19 -15.41
C LEU A 333 -22.60 2.13 -16.11
N GLU A 334 -23.92 1.98 -15.88
CA GLU A 334 -24.92 2.95 -16.37
C GLU A 334 -24.69 4.34 -15.77
N LEU A 335 -24.47 4.43 -14.45
CA LEU A 335 -24.20 5.67 -13.75
C LEU A 335 -22.89 6.35 -14.19
N SER A 336 -21.91 5.56 -14.67
CA SER A 336 -20.64 6.12 -15.14
C SER A 336 -20.76 7.05 -16.35
N LYS A 337 -21.90 7.03 -17.06
CA LYS A 337 -22.20 7.93 -18.17
C LYS A 337 -22.50 9.35 -17.68
N GLU A 338 -23.01 9.50 -16.46
CA GLU A 338 -23.45 10.77 -15.88
C GLU A 338 -22.49 11.30 -14.81
N GLN A 339 -21.77 10.42 -14.12
CA GLN A 339 -20.85 10.75 -13.05
C GLN A 339 -19.64 9.82 -13.02
N PRO A 340 -18.49 10.22 -12.46
CA PRO A 340 -17.32 9.34 -12.39
C PRO A 340 -17.56 8.15 -11.47
N VAL A 341 -17.28 6.96 -11.97
CA VAL A 341 -17.27 5.70 -11.23
C VAL A 341 -15.87 5.10 -11.30
N ILE A 342 -15.31 4.79 -10.14
CA ILE A 342 -13.94 4.27 -10.02
C ILE A 342 -13.99 2.91 -9.34
N PHE A 343 -13.53 1.88 -10.00
CA PHE A 343 -13.44 0.53 -9.48
C PHE A 343 -12.01 0.17 -9.08
N SER A 344 -11.86 -0.51 -7.96
CA SER A 344 -10.65 -1.17 -7.51
C SER A 344 -10.92 -2.67 -7.40
N SER A 345 -10.04 -3.52 -7.93
CA SER A 345 -10.20 -4.97 -7.84
C SER A 345 -8.87 -5.70 -7.79
N ASP A 346 -8.89 -6.91 -7.27
CA ASP A 346 -7.78 -7.85 -7.43
C ASP A 346 -7.73 -8.37 -8.87
N SER A 347 -6.52 -8.67 -9.34
CA SER A 347 -6.26 -9.13 -10.73
C SER A 347 -5.62 -10.51 -10.79
N GLU A 348 -5.58 -11.25 -9.69
CA GLU A 348 -4.84 -12.52 -9.64
C GLU A 348 -5.67 -13.74 -10.02
N ASP A 349 -5.11 -14.56 -10.94
CA ASP A 349 -5.59 -15.89 -11.31
C ASP A 349 -5.17 -17.01 -10.33
N VAL A 350 -4.86 -16.64 -9.06
CA VAL A 350 -4.42 -17.60 -8.03
C VAL A 350 -5.57 -18.33 -7.37
N ILE A 351 -6.78 -17.79 -7.48
CA ILE A 351 -8.01 -18.41 -6.99
C ILE A 351 -8.82 -18.86 -8.20
N SER A 352 -9.45 -20.02 -8.10
CA SER A 352 -10.24 -20.57 -9.20
C SER A 352 -11.43 -19.67 -9.58
N SER A 353 -11.99 -19.90 -10.78
CA SER A 353 -13.17 -19.16 -11.24
C SER A 353 -14.42 -19.37 -10.37
N GLU A 354 -14.48 -20.48 -9.62
CA GLU A 354 -15.58 -20.75 -8.69
C GLU A 354 -15.44 -19.95 -7.39
N GLU A 355 -14.20 -19.61 -7.01
CA GLU A 355 -13.88 -18.84 -5.80
C GLU A 355 -13.87 -17.34 -6.04
N MET A 356 -13.65 -16.91 -7.29
CA MET A 356 -13.71 -15.50 -7.71
C MET A 356 -14.78 -15.32 -8.76
N ASP A 357 -15.60 -14.28 -8.64
CA ASP A 357 -16.54 -13.89 -9.69
C ASP A 357 -15.79 -13.25 -10.89
N LYS A 358 -15.13 -14.12 -11.68
CA LYS A 358 -14.38 -13.70 -12.89
C LYS A 358 -15.30 -13.11 -13.97
N GLU A 359 -16.61 -13.36 -13.93
CA GLU A 359 -17.55 -12.74 -14.86
C GLU A 359 -17.57 -11.22 -14.69
N ASN A 360 -17.48 -10.74 -13.46
CA ASN A 360 -17.45 -9.32 -13.17
C ASN A 360 -16.19 -8.64 -13.69
N ILE A 361 -15.03 -9.29 -13.52
CA ILE A 361 -13.76 -8.79 -14.07
C ILE A 361 -13.80 -8.78 -15.59
N LYS A 362 -14.26 -9.87 -16.22
CA LYS A 362 -14.43 -9.94 -17.68
C LYS A 362 -15.40 -8.89 -18.22
N LYS A 363 -16.46 -8.56 -17.49
CA LYS A 363 -17.37 -7.47 -17.89
C LYS A 363 -16.70 -6.12 -17.85
N LEU A 364 -15.92 -5.84 -16.82
CA LEU A 364 -15.14 -4.60 -16.73
C LEU A 364 -14.08 -4.56 -17.84
N GLU A 365 -13.40 -5.66 -18.14
CA GLU A 365 -12.39 -5.73 -19.20
C GLU A 365 -12.96 -5.55 -20.61
N ASN A 366 -14.16 -6.06 -20.87
CA ASN A 366 -14.79 -6.02 -22.20
C ASN A 366 -15.52 -4.70 -22.51
N GLN A 367 -15.60 -3.75 -21.58
CA GLN A 367 -16.21 -2.46 -21.82
C GLN A 367 -15.22 -1.51 -22.51
N THR A 368 -15.56 -1.04 -23.69
CA THR A 368 -14.69 -0.16 -24.51
C THR A 368 -14.45 1.21 -23.91
N ASP A 369 -15.36 1.69 -23.07
CA ASP A 369 -15.33 3.02 -22.49
C ASP A 369 -14.63 3.09 -21.12
N ILE A 370 -14.13 1.98 -20.59
CA ILE A 370 -13.42 1.93 -19.32
C ILE A 370 -11.94 2.25 -19.51
N LYS A 371 -11.42 3.18 -18.71
CA LYS A 371 -9.98 3.42 -18.61
C LYS A 371 -9.36 2.48 -17.59
N VAL A 372 -8.61 1.50 -18.08
CA VAL A 372 -7.98 0.47 -17.27
C VAL A 372 -6.56 0.87 -16.90
N PHE A 373 -6.19 0.70 -15.62
CA PHE A 373 -4.86 0.89 -15.09
C PHE A 373 -4.43 -0.37 -14.32
N ARG A 374 -3.14 -0.72 -14.37
CA ARG A 374 -2.61 -1.87 -13.64
C ARG A 374 -1.55 -1.44 -12.64
N LEU A 375 -1.73 -1.83 -11.38
CA LEU A 375 -0.75 -1.67 -10.31
C LEU A 375 0.11 -2.94 -10.24
N THR A 376 1.41 -2.80 -10.48
CA THR A 376 2.35 -3.93 -10.55
C THR A 376 3.31 -3.98 -9.37
N ASN A 377 3.53 -2.85 -8.69
CA ASN A 377 4.49 -2.75 -7.61
C ASN A 377 3.87 -3.22 -6.29
N ARG A 378 4.27 -4.40 -5.81
CA ARG A 378 3.90 -4.89 -4.48
C ARG A 378 4.65 -4.09 -3.42
N ILE A 379 3.91 -3.49 -2.51
CA ILE A 379 4.46 -2.69 -1.41
C ILE A 379 4.33 -3.46 -0.09
N ARG A 380 3.21 -4.18 0.09
CA ARG A 380 2.73 -4.68 1.38
C ARG A 380 3.29 -6.03 1.80
N THR A 381 3.57 -6.95 0.89
CA THR A 381 3.97 -8.31 1.23
C THR A 381 5.45 -8.56 0.97
N ASN A 382 6.09 -9.28 1.89
CA ASN A 382 7.39 -9.89 1.66
C ASN A 382 7.31 -10.75 0.38
N ALA A 383 8.31 -10.65 -0.51
CA ALA A 383 8.31 -11.38 -1.77
C ALA A 383 8.26 -12.90 -1.56
N GLU A 384 8.87 -13.38 -0.49
CA GLU A 384 8.86 -14.75 -0.04
C GLU A 384 7.43 -15.20 0.31
N LEU A 385 6.77 -14.50 1.27
CA LEU A 385 5.41 -14.82 1.70
C LEU A 385 4.43 -14.78 0.52
N SER A 386 4.54 -13.73 -0.31
CA SER A 386 3.66 -13.57 -1.47
C SER A 386 3.85 -14.69 -2.50
N THR A 387 5.09 -15.10 -2.77
CA THR A 387 5.36 -16.20 -3.71
C THR A 387 4.82 -17.52 -3.16
N PHE A 388 5.02 -17.77 -1.85
CA PHE A 388 4.48 -18.94 -1.20
C PHE A 388 2.95 -18.97 -1.22
N ILE A 389 2.28 -17.86 -0.87
CA ILE A 389 0.81 -17.77 -0.93
C ILE A 389 0.29 -18.07 -2.34
N GLN A 390 0.93 -17.53 -3.38
CA GLN A 390 0.54 -17.83 -4.76
C GLN A 390 0.71 -19.31 -5.10
N ASN A 391 1.85 -19.89 -4.74
CA ASN A 391 2.10 -21.30 -4.98
C ASN A 391 1.13 -22.20 -4.19
N MET A 392 0.82 -21.83 -2.94
CA MET A 392 -0.14 -22.54 -2.09
C MET A 392 -1.55 -22.49 -2.68
N MET A 393 -1.97 -21.37 -3.26
CA MET A 393 -3.33 -21.22 -3.79
C MET A 393 -3.51 -21.88 -5.16
N HIS A 394 -2.46 -21.85 -5.99
CA HIS A 394 -2.51 -22.41 -7.34
C HIS A 394 -1.17 -23.02 -7.73
N LEU A 395 -1.18 -24.33 -8.00
CA LEU A 395 -0.07 -25.08 -8.58
C LEU A 395 -0.12 -24.99 -10.13
N PRO A 396 0.98 -25.04 -10.90
CA PRO A 396 2.34 -25.40 -10.51
C PRO A 396 3.13 -24.25 -9.86
N PRO A 397 4.05 -24.60 -8.96
CA PRO A 397 4.78 -23.61 -8.16
C PRO A 397 5.75 -22.79 -8.99
N ARG A 398 5.84 -21.50 -8.66
CA ARG A 398 6.91 -20.60 -9.13
C ARG A 398 8.14 -20.82 -8.27
N LYS A 399 9.27 -21.11 -8.90
CA LYS A 399 10.52 -21.35 -8.16
C LYS A 399 10.97 -20.10 -7.39
N ASN A 400 11.15 -20.24 -6.09
CA ASN A 400 11.85 -19.27 -5.27
C ASN A 400 13.29 -19.76 -5.03
N SER A 401 14.27 -19.04 -5.53
CA SER A 401 15.70 -19.43 -5.42
C SER A 401 16.28 -19.29 -4.00
N ARG A 402 15.52 -18.73 -3.05
CA ARG A 402 15.99 -18.42 -1.68
C ARG A 402 15.37 -19.27 -0.58
N GLY A 403 14.47 -20.20 -0.93
CA GLY A 403 13.67 -20.93 0.06
C GLY A 403 12.66 -20.04 0.80
N TYR A 404 12.03 -20.59 1.84
CA TYR A 404 10.95 -19.93 2.60
C TYR A 404 11.23 -19.94 4.11
N PRO A 405 12.25 -19.20 4.62
CA PRO A 405 12.65 -19.22 6.03
C PRO A 405 11.60 -18.72 7.02
N HIS A 406 10.57 -17.98 6.55
CA HIS A 406 9.50 -17.44 7.39
C HIS A 406 8.16 -18.17 7.22
N ILE A 407 8.17 -19.34 6.58
CA ILE A 407 7.01 -20.21 6.40
C ILE A 407 7.22 -21.47 7.22
N PHE A 408 6.26 -21.81 8.06
CA PHE A 408 6.26 -22.98 8.91
C PHE A 408 5.09 -23.88 8.56
N VAL A 409 5.33 -25.15 8.27
CA VAL A 409 4.30 -26.15 7.99
C VAL A 409 4.46 -27.28 8.99
N VAL A 410 3.41 -27.50 9.80
CA VAL A 410 3.42 -28.54 10.85
C VAL A 410 2.18 -29.42 10.70
N TYR A 411 2.33 -30.70 11.07
CA TYR A 411 1.24 -31.66 10.99
C TYR A 411 0.68 -31.97 12.39
N ALA A 412 -0.62 -32.13 12.50
CA ALA A 412 -1.33 -32.57 13.69
C ALA A 412 -2.16 -33.82 13.36
N ASN A 413 -2.07 -34.84 14.22
CA ASN A 413 -2.78 -36.10 14.02
C ASN A 413 -4.25 -36.05 14.48
N ASP A 414 -4.58 -35.15 15.39
CA ASP A 414 -5.90 -35.01 15.96
C ASP A 414 -6.21 -33.56 16.39
N ASP A 415 -7.42 -33.33 16.90
CA ASP A 415 -7.89 -32.01 17.34
C ASP A 415 -7.07 -31.49 18.53
N VAL A 416 -6.67 -32.35 19.47
CA VAL A 416 -5.94 -31.94 20.66
C VAL A 416 -4.54 -31.44 20.31
N GLU A 417 -3.87 -32.15 19.41
CA GLU A 417 -2.54 -31.76 18.92
C GLU A 417 -2.63 -30.44 18.11
N ALA A 418 -3.65 -30.31 17.26
CA ALA A 418 -3.89 -29.10 16.49
C ALA A 418 -4.13 -27.88 17.40
N GLU A 419 -4.98 -28.00 18.43
CA GLU A 419 -5.25 -26.93 19.39
C GLU A 419 -4.01 -26.54 20.19
N ASN A 420 -3.19 -27.52 20.59
CA ASN A 420 -1.92 -27.25 21.28
C ASN A 420 -0.94 -26.47 20.38
N LEU A 421 -0.76 -26.88 19.12
CA LEU A 421 0.10 -26.19 18.16
C LEU A 421 -0.41 -24.76 17.88
N LEU A 422 -1.71 -24.58 17.68
CA LEU A 422 -2.30 -23.26 17.50
C LEU A 422 -2.09 -22.36 18.72
N SER A 423 -2.32 -22.91 19.92
CA SER A 423 -2.09 -22.19 21.18
C SER A 423 -0.65 -21.74 21.34
N ASP A 424 0.31 -22.60 20.96
CA ASP A 424 1.73 -22.26 21.04
C ASP A 424 2.15 -21.18 20.02
N TYR A 425 1.62 -21.21 18.80
CA TYR A 425 1.83 -20.13 17.83
C TYR A 425 1.18 -18.83 18.32
N ILE A 426 -0.02 -18.86 18.90
CA ILE A 426 -0.66 -17.67 19.48
C ILE A 426 0.19 -17.05 20.60
N LYS A 427 0.78 -17.87 21.50
CA LYS A 427 1.72 -17.40 22.53
C LYS A 427 2.97 -16.75 21.94
N GLN A 428 3.41 -17.17 20.74
CA GLN A 428 4.52 -16.58 20.00
C GLN A 428 4.12 -15.32 19.20
N GLY A 429 2.89 -14.86 19.35
CA GLY A 429 2.38 -13.64 18.73
C GLY A 429 1.76 -13.83 17.34
N TYR A 430 1.45 -15.07 16.95
CA TYR A 430 0.68 -15.33 15.72
C TYR A 430 -0.81 -15.07 15.95
N GLN A 431 -1.49 -14.56 14.94
CA GLN A 431 -2.94 -14.39 14.94
C GLN A 431 -3.60 -15.53 14.18
N TRP A 432 -4.60 -16.16 14.81
CA TRP A 432 -5.34 -17.27 14.19
C TRP A 432 -6.43 -16.75 13.26
N VAL A 433 -6.43 -17.25 12.01
CA VAL A 433 -7.27 -16.73 10.91
C VAL A 433 -8.73 -17.20 10.98
N GLU A 434 -9.01 -18.38 11.53
CA GLU A 434 -10.34 -19.03 11.46
C GLU A 434 -11.25 -18.84 12.67
N ARG A 435 -10.77 -18.23 13.75
CA ARG A 435 -11.60 -18.08 14.96
C ARG A 435 -12.79 -17.16 14.65
N GLU A 436 -14.01 -17.69 14.73
CA GLU A 436 -15.23 -16.90 14.54
C GLU A 436 -15.33 -15.81 15.63
N GLU A 437 -15.74 -14.61 15.23
CA GLU A 437 -15.90 -13.45 16.13
C GLU A 437 -16.93 -13.71 17.26
N SER A 438 -17.81 -14.71 17.11
CA SER A 438 -18.81 -15.11 18.11
C SER A 438 -18.22 -15.72 19.40
N GLU A 439 -17.06 -16.38 19.32
CA GLU A 439 -16.38 -16.94 20.50
C GLU A 439 -15.47 -15.94 21.23
N MET A 440 -15.16 -14.80 20.58
CA MET A 440 -14.34 -13.73 21.16
C MET A 440 -15.12 -12.78 22.10
N GLN A 441 -16.45 -12.81 22.09
CA GLN A 441 -17.25 -11.84 22.85
C GLN A 441 -17.24 -12.06 24.37
N GLU A 442 -16.93 -13.25 24.87
CA GLU A 442 -16.93 -13.53 26.31
C GLU A 442 -15.57 -13.36 27.01
N ALA A 443 -14.43 -13.35 26.28
CA ALA A 443 -13.10 -13.36 26.90
C ALA A 443 -12.31 -12.05 26.80
N GLN A 444 -12.77 -11.01 26.08
CA GLN A 444 -11.89 -9.88 25.73
C GLN A 444 -12.59 -8.52 25.63
N ALA A 445 -13.17 -8.02 26.71
CA ALA A 445 -13.56 -6.60 26.81
C ALA A 445 -12.33 -5.66 26.84
N ASP A 446 -11.15 -6.13 27.28
CA ASP A 446 -9.93 -5.33 27.42
C ASP A 446 -8.97 -5.38 26.22
N LEU A 447 -9.17 -6.30 25.27
CA LEU A 447 -8.33 -6.44 24.06
C LEU A 447 -8.92 -5.78 22.81
N LYS A 448 -10.12 -5.21 22.87
CA LYS A 448 -10.81 -4.54 21.74
C LYS A 448 -10.06 -3.35 21.15
N MET A 449 -9.09 -2.77 21.85
CA MET A 449 -8.23 -1.71 21.34
C MET A 449 -7.00 -2.20 20.57
N GLN A 450 -6.67 -3.50 20.62
CA GLN A 450 -5.51 -4.08 19.92
C GLN A 450 -5.87 -4.80 18.60
N ALA A 451 -7.13 -4.99 18.29
CA ALA A 451 -7.61 -5.86 17.19
C ALA A 451 -7.49 -5.28 15.78
N VAL A 452 -6.86 -4.13 15.57
CA VAL A 452 -6.68 -3.48 14.26
C VAL A 452 -5.20 -3.30 13.90
N ARG A 453 -4.29 -4.03 14.51
CA ARG A 453 -2.90 -4.06 14.06
C ARG A 453 -2.78 -4.98 12.85
N ASP A 454 -2.08 -4.52 11.80
CA ASP A 454 -1.65 -5.37 10.70
C ASP A 454 -1.06 -6.67 11.27
N MET A 455 -1.47 -7.80 10.71
CA MET A 455 -1.09 -9.12 11.19
C MET A 455 0.35 -9.41 10.79
N ASP A 456 1.31 -9.16 11.66
CA ASP A 456 2.72 -9.43 11.35
C ASP A 456 2.94 -10.94 11.17
N LYS A 457 2.31 -11.75 12.01
CA LYS A 457 2.42 -13.21 12.02
C LYS A 457 1.04 -13.85 11.98
N ILE A 458 0.83 -14.78 11.07
CA ILE A 458 -0.47 -15.47 10.90
C ILE A 458 -0.30 -16.96 11.11
N VAL A 459 -1.22 -17.58 11.84
CA VAL A 459 -1.39 -19.03 11.90
C VAL A 459 -2.73 -19.44 11.30
N LEU A 460 -2.70 -20.49 10.47
CA LEU A 460 -3.85 -21.03 9.75
C LEU A 460 -3.98 -22.52 10.03
N LEU A 461 -5.22 -23.00 10.25
CA LEU A 461 -5.55 -24.42 10.34
C LEU A 461 -6.10 -24.91 8.99
N LEU A 462 -5.51 -25.97 8.45
CA LEU A 462 -5.96 -26.67 7.26
C LEU A 462 -6.33 -28.09 7.65
N ASP A 463 -7.62 -28.39 7.75
CA ASP A 463 -8.14 -29.71 8.11
C ASP A 463 -8.60 -30.50 6.88
N GLU A 464 -9.37 -31.57 7.10
CA GLU A 464 -9.86 -32.45 6.05
C GLU A 464 -10.82 -31.79 5.06
N ARG A 465 -11.30 -30.57 5.34
CA ARG A 465 -12.15 -29.78 4.42
C ARG A 465 -11.39 -29.26 3.22
N TYR A 466 -10.06 -29.15 3.29
CA TYR A 466 -9.23 -28.57 2.24
C TYR A 466 -8.61 -29.65 1.37
N TYR A 467 -8.53 -29.38 0.06
CA TYR A 467 -7.93 -30.28 -0.92
C TYR A 467 -7.44 -29.49 -2.15
N TYR A 468 -6.56 -30.08 -2.93
CA TYR A 468 -6.20 -29.55 -4.25
C TYR A 468 -6.99 -30.27 -5.31
N ASP A 469 -7.61 -29.48 -6.24
CA ASP A 469 -8.34 -30.04 -7.39
C ASP A 469 -7.39 -30.48 -8.53
N GLU A 470 -7.97 -31.02 -9.61
CA GLU A 470 -7.22 -31.50 -10.78
C GLU A 470 -6.47 -30.37 -11.52
N GLU A 471 -6.94 -29.12 -11.41
CA GLU A 471 -6.31 -27.94 -12.00
C GLU A 471 -5.22 -27.34 -11.10
N GLY A 472 -5.05 -27.86 -9.89
CA GLY A 472 -4.04 -27.41 -8.92
C GLY A 472 -4.46 -26.23 -8.05
N TYR A 473 -5.74 -25.93 -7.96
CA TYR A 473 -6.26 -24.91 -7.05
C TYR A 473 -6.59 -25.49 -5.67
N LEU A 474 -6.28 -24.75 -4.62
CA LEU A 474 -6.74 -25.06 -3.27
C LEU A 474 -8.27 -24.86 -3.20
N ARG A 475 -8.98 -25.86 -2.68
CA ARG A 475 -10.43 -25.90 -2.52
C ARG A 475 -10.84 -26.19 -1.09
N ALA A 476 -12.09 -25.85 -0.76
CA ALA A 476 -12.74 -26.25 0.47
C ALA A 476 -14.04 -27.00 0.18
N ALA A 477 -14.28 -28.10 0.87
CA ALA A 477 -15.47 -28.96 0.67
C ALA A 477 -16.79 -28.30 1.12
N CYS A 478 -16.74 -27.19 1.86
CA CYS A 478 -17.94 -26.49 2.33
C CYS A 478 -17.78 -24.97 2.22
N PHE A 479 -18.94 -24.28 2.14
CA PHE A 479 -19.03 -22.82 2.17
C PHE A 479 -19.40 -22.31 3.56
N MET A 480 -19.04 -21.07 3.86
CA MET A 480 -19.47 -20.39 5.07
C MET A 480 -20.99 -20.15 5.07
N LYS A 481 -21.59 -19.89 6.24
CA LYS A 481 -23.03 -19.63 6.41
C LYS A 481 -23.57 -18.50 5.53
N ASN A 482 -22.73 -17.53 5.19
CA ASN A 482 -23.06 -16.41 4.30
C ASN A 482 -22.83 -16.72 2.80
N GLY A 483 -22.49 -17.97 2.43
CA GLY A 483 -22.20 -18.37 1.05
C GLY A 483 -20.80 -17.99 0.55
N SER A 484 -19.95 -17.38 1.39
CA SER A 484 -18.57 -17.06 1.02
C SER A 484 -17.67 -18.30 1.06
N SER A 485 -16.64 -18.32 0.22
CA SER A 485 -15.65 -19.39 0.21
C SER A 485 -14.64 -19.25 1.34
N TYR A 486 -14.35 -20.37 2.01
CA TYR A 486 -13.26 -20.44 3.00
C TYR A 486 -11.88 -20.14 2.39
N VAL A 487 -11.61 -20.64 1.19
CA VAL A 487 -10.34 -20.41 0.47
C VAL A 487 -10.12 -18.94 0.18
N ARG A 488 -11.18 -18.24 -0.21
CA ARG A 488 -11.13 -16.78 -0.43
C ARG A 488 -10.79 -16.02 0.84
N LYS A 489 -11.44 -16.36 1.96
CA LYS A 489 -11.15 -15.76 3.26
C LYS A 489 -9.69 -15.99 3.66
N ILE A 490 -9.19 -17.21 3.48
CA ILE A 490 -7.79 -17.56 3.74
C ILE A 490 -6.85 -16.75 2.87
N PHE A 491 -7.08 -16.71 1.55
CA PHE A 491 -6.26 -15.95 0.61
C PHE A 491 -6.17 -14.48 1.00
N HIS A 492 -7.31 -13.87 1.29
CA HIS A 492 -7.36 -12.49 1.72
C HIS A 492 -6.55 -12.26 3.01
N ARG A 493 -6.77 -13.09 4.04
CA ARG A 493 -6.08 -12.99 5.32
C ARG A 493 -4.58 -13.22 5.22
N LEU A 494 -4.13 -14.24 4.48
CA LEU A 494 -2.71 -14.52 4.28
C LEU A 494 -1.96 -13.36 3.60
N ASN A 495 -2.62 -12.64 2.70
CA ASN A 495 -2.04 -11.45 2.07
C ASN A 495 -1.82 -10.27 3.04
N HIS A 496 -2.34 -10.33 4.26
CA HIS A 496 -2.06 -9.38 5.33
C HIS A 496 -0.83 -9.76 6.17
N ALA A 497 -0.28 -10.97 6.03
CA ALA A 497 0.94 -11.38 6.73
C ALA A 497 2.15 -10.54 6.28
N ARG A 498 2.96 -10.09 7.24
CA ARG A 498 4.15 -9.26 6.97
C ARG A 498 5.46 -9.98 7.30
N GLU A 499 5.51 -10.72 8.41
CA GLU A 499 6.72 -11.35 8.92
C GLU A 499 6.76 -12.85 8.66
N SER A 500 5.71 -13.58 9.05
CA SER A 500 5.71 -15.04 8.95
C SER A 500 4.32 -15.65 8.85
N ILE A 501 4.26 -16.86 8.29
CA ILE A 501 3.05 -17.67 8.17
C ILE A 501 3.33 -19.04 8.78
N ALA A 502 2.44 -19.52 9.65
CA ALA A 502 2.43 -20.87 10.15
C ALA A 502 1.17 -21.60 9.65
N LEU A 503 1.34 -22.78 9.09
CA LEU A 503 0.27 -23.65 8.60
C LEU A 503 0.24 -24.89 9.48
N VAL A 504 -0.84 -25.07 10.23
CA VAL A 504 -1.13 -26.29 10.98
C VAL A 504 -2.03 -27.15 10.12
N VAL A 505 -1.56 -28.29 9.66
CA VAL A 505 -2.33 -29.21 8.83
C VAL A 505 -2.81 -30.36 9.71
N LYS A 506 -4.13 -30.48 9.86
CA LYS A 506 -4.74 -31.49 10.73
C LYS A 506 -5.30 -32.63 9.88
N ASN A 507 -4.83 -33.87 10.14
CA ASN A 507 -5.35 -35.13 9.58
C ASN A 507 -5.53 -35.09 8.04
N ASN A 508 -4.61 -34.39 7.34
CA ASN A 508 -4.67 -34.19 5.89
C ASN A 508 -3.28 -34.34 5.24
N GLU A 509 -2.81 -35.57 5.16
CA GLU A 509 -1.47 -35.89 4.62
C GLU A 509 -1.25 -35.39 3.20
N LYS A 510 -2.31 -35.40 2.35
CA LYS A 510 -2.17 -34.95 0.96
C LYS A 510 -1.84 -33.47 0.88
N VAL A 511 -2.57 -32.63 1.59
CA VAL A 511 -2.31 -31.19 1.65
C VAL A 511 -0.97 -30.92 2.33
N TYR A 512 -0.63 -31.64 3.39
CA TYR A 512 0.64 -31.50 4.08
C TYR A 512 1.84 -31.78 3.16
N ASN A 513 1.84 -32.93 2.48
CA ASN A 513 2.92 -33.30 1.56
C ASN A 513 3.03 -32.29 0.39
N THR A 514 1.89 -31.85 -0.16
CA THR A 514 1.89 -30.83 -1.20
C THR A 514 2.51 -29.51 -0.72
N LEU A 515 2.21 -29.08 0.51
CA LEU A 515 2.80 -27.86 1.09
C LEU A 515 4.30 -27.99 1.37
N LEU A 516 4.76 -29.19 1.78
CA LEU A 516 6.20 -29.46 1.95
C LEU A 516 6.93 -29.42 0.61
N ASP A 517 6.33 -29.91 -0.47
CA ASP A 517 6.93 -29.86 -1.82
C ASP A 517 7.06 -28.43 -2.35
N LEU A 518 6.31 -27.47 -1.79
CA LEU A 518 6.40 -26.05 -2.13
C LEU A 518 7.56 -25.34 -1.40
N LEU A 519 8.02 -25.85 -0.24
CA LEU A 519 9.10 -25.24 0.56
C LEU A 519 10.47 -25.56 -0.02
#